data_19a63eb1960b0703f09426e0d0feca76
#
_entry.id   19a63eb1960b0703f09426e0d0feca76
#
_cell.length_a   1.000
_cell.length_b   1.000
_cell.length_c   1.000
_cell.angle_alpha   90.00
_cell.angle_beta   90.00
_cell.angle_gamma   90.00
#
_symmetry.space_group_name_H-M   'P 1'
#
loop_
_entity.id
_entity.type
_entity.pdbx_description
1 polymer ?
#
loop_
_entity_poly.entity_id
_entity_poly.type
_entity_poly.pdbx_seq_one_letter_code
_entity_poly.pdbx_strand_id
1 'polypeptide(L)'
;GERLFDVLGFPVTNSMFTTWVFAAAIILGFRLMIGREAKLVPGRGQMAVEAVISSLSGIFEPLMGKKAFRAAFPLLLGFFFFILIMNWSGLLPGVGSIGEEIVYTGQGTPPEGFFPRETSGSAAGAAAAEFVKFVPFLRAANSDLNTTLALAMISFGAWIYFVLKYAGLKVFLHDTFGNKADPKEVALPIYFSLFAVFFAVGCIDIISIIMRLLSLSFRLFGNVFGGEVLLENMHSLAA
;
A
#
# COMPACT_ATOMS: atom_id res chain seq x y z
N GLY A 1 11.82 -0.76 -7.17
CA GLY A 1 12.67 -1.68 -6.41
C GLY A 1 13.83 -2.18 -7.26
N GLU A 2 15.00 -2.33 -6.66
CA GLU A 2 16.18 -2.87 -7.34
C GLU A 2 16.11 -4.40 -7.38
N ARG A 3 16.69 -5.03 -8.42
CA ARG A 3 16.75 -6.49 -8.53
C ARG A 3 17.81 -7.03 -7.59
N LEU A 4 17.44 -8.02 -6.76
CA LEU A 4 18.39 -8.73 -5.88
C LEU A 4 18.88 -10.03 -6.49
N PHE A 5 17.96 -10.87 -6.95
CA PHE A 5 18.25 -12.17 -7.57
C PHE A 5 17.08 -12.63 -8.44
N ASP A 6 17.36 -13.59 -9.32
CA ASP A 6 16.35 -14.19 -10.19
C ASP A 6 15.96 -15.59 -9.67
N VAL A 7 14.67 -15.81 -9.43
CA VAL A 7 14.12 -17.13 -9.08
C VAL A 7 13.33 -17.65 -10.27
N LEU A 8 13.78 -18.75 -10.88
CA LEU A 8 13.12 -19.38 -12.04
C LEU A 8 12.83 -18.40 -13.20
N GLY A 9 13.71 -17.40 -13.43
CA GLY A 9 13.53 -16.38 -14.46
C GLY A 9 12.63 -15.22 -14.05
N PHE A 10 12.21 -15.15 -12.78
CA PHE A 10 11.44 -14.04 -12.25
C PHE A 10 12.36 -13.13 -11.43
N PRO A 11 12.51 -11.84 -11.78
CA PRO A 11 13.36 -10.92 -11.04
C PRO A 11 12.71 -10.59 -9.68
N VAL A 12 13.37 -10.96 -8.60
CA VAL A 12 12.95 -10.61 -7.24
C VAL A 12 13.58 -9.28 -6.86
N THR A 13 12.73 -8.30 -6.55
CA THR A 13 13.17 -6.99 -6.12
C THR A 13 13.36 -6.94 -4.60
N ASN A 14 14.16 -5.99 -4.10
CA ASN A 14 14.38 -5.78 -2.68
C ASN A 14 13.08 -5.48 -1.92
N SER A 15 12.15 -4.74 -2.52
CA SER A 15 10.83 -4.48 -1.93
C SER A 15 9.95 -5.74 -1.83
N MET A 16 10.01 -6.64 -2.82
CA MET A 16 9.32 -7.94 -2.75
C MET A 16 9.89 -8.82 -1.65
N PHE A 17 11.22 -8.90 -1.55
CA PHE A 17 11.87 -9.66 -0.50
C PHE A 17 11.51 -9.13 0.89
N THR A 18 11.59 -7.82 1.09
CA THR A 18 11.17 -7.16 2.34
C THR A 18 9.70 -7.47 2.67
N THR A 19 8.81 -7.41 1.67
CA THR A 19 7.39 -7.74 1.86
C THR A 19 7.21 -9.16 2.38
N TRP A 20 7.91 -10.15 1.83
CA TRP A 20 7.81 -11.53 2.27
C TRP A 20 8.34 -11.73 3.69
N VAL A 21 9.48 -11.11 4.01
CA VAL A 21 10.07 -11.18 5.36
C VAL A 21 9.12 -10.60 6.41
N PHE A 22 8.58 -9.41 6.16
CA PHE A 22 7.66 -8.78 7.11
C PHE A 22 6.29 -9.48 7.15
N ALA A 23 5.77 -9.99 6.04
CA ALA A 23 4.55 -10.78 6.04
C ALA A 23 4.71 -12.05 6.90
N ALA A 24 5.83 -12.76 6.74
CA ALA A 24 6.15 -13.91 7.58
C ALA A 24 6.30 -13.51 9.05
N ALA A 25 6.97 -12.38 9.33
CA ALA A 25 7.12 -11.85 10.69
C ALA A 25 5.77 -11.48 11.33
N ILE A 26 4.84 -10.89 10.56
CA ILE A 26 3.47 -10.58 11.00
C ILE A 26 2.75 -11.87 11.40
N ILE A 27 2.75 -12.87 10.51
CA ILE A 27 2.07 -14.16 10.77
C ILE A 27 2.67 -14.83 12.01
N LEU A 28 3.99 -14.88 12.10
CA LEU A 28 4.69 -15.48 13.23
C LEU A 28 4.43 -14.69 14.52
N GLY A 29 4.47 -13.37 14.47
CA GLY A 29 4.21 -12.49 15.62
C GLY A 29 2.81 -12.70 16.18
N PHE A 30 1.78 -12.72 15.34
CA PHE A 30 0.42 -13.02 15.78
C PHE A 30 0.30 -14.43 16.36
N ARG A 31 0.96 -15.40 15.73
CA ARG A 31 0.94 -16.78 16.22
C ARG A 31 1.62 -16.94 17.58
N LEU A 32 2.67 -16.17 17.85
CA LEU A 32 3.34 -16.14 19.15
C LEU A 32 2.52 -15.38 20.20
N MET A 33 1.88 -14.26 19.83
CA MET A 33 1.08 -13.45 20.75
C MET A 33 -0.21 -14.15 21.19
N ILE A 34 -0.89 -14.82 20.26
CA ILE A 34 -2.15 -15.51 20.52
C ILE A 34 -1.92 -16.96 21.03
N GLY A 35 -0.79 -17.57 20.62
CA GLY A 35 -0.50 -18.98 20.86
C GLY A 35 -1.21 -19.87 19.84
N ARG A 36 -1.23 -21.19 20.11
CA ARG A 36 -1.91 -22.16 19.23
C ARG A 36 -3.43 -22.11 19.33
N GLU A 37 -3.96 -21.71 20.49
CA GLU A 37 -5.38 -21.61 20.77
C GLU A 37 -5.66 -20.33 21.57
N ALA A 38 -6.71 -19.62 21.20
CA ALA A 38 -7.18 -18.48 21.96
C ALA A 38 -7.73 -18.95 23.32
N LYS A 39 -7.18 -18.42 24.41
CA LYS A 39 -7.58 -18.82 25.77
C LYS A 39 -8.76 -17.96 26.24
N LEU A 40 -9.67 -18.55 27.00
CA LEU A 40 -10.79 -17.84 27.67
C LEU A 40 -10.29 -16.75 28.63
N VAL A 41 -9.13 -16.97 29.26
CA VAL A 41 -8.44 -15.94 30.04
C VAL A 41 -7.25 -15.47 29.21
N PRO A 42 -7.36 -14.31 28.55
CA PRO A 42 -6.35 -13.84 27.60
C PRO A 42 -5.05 -13.48 28.31
N GLY A 43 -3.92 -13.88 27.72
CA GLY A 43 -2.61 -13.38 28.09
C GLY A 43 -2.43 -11.91 27.61
N ARG A 44 -1.39 -11.23 28.10
CA ARG A 44 -1.11 -9.81 27.73
C ARG A 44 -1.05 -9.59 26.22
N GLY A 45 -0.44 -10.50 25.46
CA GLY A 45 -0.37 -10.40 24.00
C GLY A 45 -1.74 -10.55 23.33
N GLN A 46 -2.51 -11.57 23.73
CA GLN A 46 -3.86 -11.79 23.22
C GLN A 46 -4.77 -10.60 23.55
N MET A 47 -4.68 -10.06 24.76
CA MET A 47 -5.47 -8.90 25.20
C MET A 47 -5.19 -7.66 24.34
N ALA A 48 -3.92 -7.41 23.98
CA ALA A 48 -3.56 -6.28 23.10
C ALA A 48 -4.17 -6.43 21.69
N VAL A 49 -4.08 -7.63 21.11
CA VAL A 49 -4.69 -7.93 19.80
C VAL A 49 -6.21 -7.82 19.85
N GLU A 50 -6.85 -8.38 20.88
CA GLU A 50 -8.31 -8.29 21.07
C GLU A 50 -8.79 -6.85 21.26
N ALA A 51 -8.02 -6.00 21.97
CA ALA A 51 -8.36 -4.58 22.11
C ALA A 51 -8.38 -3.85 20.77
N VAL A 52 -7.39 -4.10 19.89
CA VAL A 52 -7.35 -3.52 18.55
C VAL A 52 -8.51 -4.05 17.70
N ILE A 53 -8.74 -5.35 17.70
CA ILE A 53 -9.85 -5.99 16.98
C ILE A 53 -11.20 -5.41 17.44
N SER A 54 -11.41 -5.28 18.74
CA SER A 54 -12.63 -4.73 19.31
C SER A 54 -12.84 -3.26 18.92
N SER A 55 -11.78 -2.45 18.97
CA SER A 55 -11.84 -1.04 18.57
C SER A 55 -12.19 -0.88 17.10
N LEU A 56 -11.53 -1.63 16.21
CA LEU A 56 -11.81 -1.62 14.78
C LEU A 56 -13.21 -2.15 14.47
N SER A 57 -13.64 -3.21 15.15
CA SER A 57 -14.99 -3.76 15.03
C SER A 57 -16.05 -2.73 15.38
N GLY A 58 -15.87 -1.98 16.47
CA GLY A 58 -16.78 -0.92 16.88
C GLY A 58 -16.94 0.20 15.84
N ILE A 59 -15.91 0.44 15.03
CA ILE A 59 -15.93 1.45 13.95
C ILE A 59 -16.59 0.89 12.68
N PHE A 60 -16.21 -0.32 12.25
CA PHE A 60 -16.61 -0.86 10.94
C PHE A 60 -17.98 -1.54 10.94
N GLU A 61 -18.39 -2.18 12.06
CA GLU A 61 -19.67 -2.89 12.12
C GLU A 61 -20.88 -1.99 11.85
N PRO A 62 -20.97 -0.77 12.43
CA PRO A 62 -22.09 0.14 12.14
C PRO A 62 -22.14 0.61 10.69
N LEU A 63 -20.97 0.75 10.04
CA LEU A 63 -20.86 1.26 8.67
C LEU A 63 -21.25 0.24 7.61
N MET A 64 -20.96 -1.05 7.85
CA MET A 64 -21.10 -2.11 6.84
C MET A 64 -22.34 -2.99 7.06
N GLY A 65 -22.89 -2.98 8.25
CA GLY A 65 -23.95 -3.90 8.66
C GLY A 65 -23.44 -5.32 8.92
N LYS A 66 -24.12 -6.05 9.84
CA LYS A 66 -23.64 -7.33 10.41
C LYS A 66 -23.27 -8.42 9.39
N LYS A 67 -23.97 -8.51 8.26
CA LYS A 67 -23.72 -9.58 7.26
C LYS A 67 -22.46 -9.33 6.45
N ALA A 68 -22.28 -8.10 5.93
CA ALA A 68 -21.12 -7.71 5.14
C ALA A 68 -19.88 -7.64 6.03
N PHE A 69 -20.01 -7.11 7.25
CA PHE A 69 -18.96 -6.99 8.23
C PHE A 69 -18.27 -8.34 8.53
N ARG A 70 -19.03 -9.39 8.85
CA ARG A 70 -18.44 -10.70 9.16
C ARG A 70 -17.55 -11.26 8.05
N ALA A 71 -17.87 -10.98 6.79
CA ALA A 71 -17.10 -11.48 5.66
C ALA A 71 -15.93 -10.56 5.28
N ALA A 72 -16.09 -9.24 5.42
CA ALA A 72 -15.09 -8.26 5.03
C ALA A 72 -14.06 -7.97 6.14
N PHE A 73 -14.45 -8.12 7.41
CA PHE A 73 -13.64 -7.74 8.55
C PHE A 73 -12.27 -8.43 8.64
N PRO A 74 -12.14 -9.76 8.38
CA PRO A 74 -10.83 -10.40 8.38
C PRO A 74 -9.86 -9.80 7.35
N LEU A 75 -10.38 -9.43 6.17
CA LEU A 75 -9.59 -8.79 5.13
C LEU A 75 -9.19 -7.37 5.52
N LEU A 76 -10.12 -6.58 6.07
CA LEU A 76 -9.84 -5.23 6.55
C LEU A 76 -8.81 -5.23 7.68
N LEU A 77 -8.91 -6.19 8.59
CA LEU A 77 -7.96 -6.38 9.67
C LEU A 77 -6.56 -6.74 9.12
N GLY A 78 -6.52 -7.64 8.14
CA GLY A 78 -5.28 -7.99 7.45
C GLY A 78 -4.62 -6.79 6.79
N PHE A 79 -5.38 -5.98 6.05
CA PHE A 79 -4.86 -4.73 5.45
C PHE A 79 -4.38 -3.73 6.50
N PHE A 80 -5.13 -3.57 7.58
CA PHE A 80 -4.75 -2.64 8.65
C PHE A 80 -3.38 -3.00 9.23
N PHE A 81 -3.20 -4.24 9.68
CA PHE A 81 -1.93 -4.66 10.27
C PHE A 81 -0.80 -4.70 9.24
N PHE A 82 -1.07 -5.17 8.02
CA PHE A 82 -0.08 -5.21 6.97
C PHE A 82 0.46 -3.81 6.64
N ILE A 83 -0.42 -2.85 6.35
CA ILE A 83 -0.04 -1.48 6.04
C ILE A 83 0.67 -0.82 7.21
N LEU A 84 0.16 -1.00 8.43
CA LEU A 84 0.76 -0.43 9.64
C LEU A 84 2.20 -0.92 9.84
N ILE A 85 2.42 -2.23 9.78
CA ILE A 85 3.73 -2.82 10.02
C ILE A 85 4.69 -2.52 8.88
N MET A 86 4.20 -2.52 7.62
CA MET A 86 5.01 -2.15 6.47
C MET A 86 5.45 -0.69 6.51
N ASN A 87 4.61 0.23 6.99
CA ASN A 87 5.01 1.63 7.19
C ASN A 87 6.03 1.77 8.32
N TRP A 88 5.87 1.03 9.41
CA TRP A 88 6.81 1.06 10.52
C TRP A 88 8.13 0.35 10.19
N SER A 89 8.12 -0.60 9.27
CA SER A 89 9.35 -1.30 8.86
C SER A 89 10.43 -0.35 8.32
N GLY A 90 10.03 0.73 7.65
CA GLY A 90 10.96 1.74 7.16
C GLY A 90 11.66 2.56 8.26
N LEU A 91 11.12 2.56 9.49
CA LEU A 91 11.70 3.25 10.64
C LEU A 91 12.66 2.35 11.45
N LEU A 92 12.74 1.06 11.12
CA LEU A 92 13.62 0.15 11.85
C LEU A 92 15.08 0.42 11.45
N PRO A 93 15.99 0.52 12.44
CA PRO A 93 17.41 0.66 12.15
C PRO A 93 17.91 -0.58 11.39
N GLY A 94 18.62 -0.36 10.29
CA GLY A 94 19.07 -1.43 9.39
C GLY A 94 18.25 -1.56 8.11
N VAL A 95 17.00 -1.12 8.08
CA VAL A 95 16.21 -1.01 6.84
C VAL A 95 16.71 0.21 6.07
N GLY A 96 17.12 0.01 4.82
CA GLY A 96 17.75 1.07 4.00
C GLY A 96 19.23 1.31 4.27
N SER A 97 19.81 0.76 5.37
CA SER A 97 21.19 1.00 5.75
C SER A 97 22.11 -0.21 5.52
N ILE A 98 21.56 -1.41 5.40
CA ILE A 98 22.29 -2.66 5.14
C ILE A 98 22.09 -3.01 3.67
N GLY A 99 23.16 -2.96 2.88
CA GLY A 99 23.10 -3.22 1.45
C GLY A 99 24.48 -3.40 0.86
N GLU A 100 24.55 -3.49 -0.45
CA GLU A 100 25.75 -3.64 -1.24
C GLU A 100 26.04 -2.36 -2.04
N GLU A 101 27.31 -1.96 -2.09
CA GLU A 101 27.74 -0.88 -2.98
C GLU A 101 28.08 -1.46 -4.35
N ILE A 102 27.33 -1.05 -5.38
CA ILE A 102 27.65 -1.38 -6.77
C ILE A 102 28.52 -0.26 -7.31
N VAL A 103 29.75 -0.61 -7.73
CA VAL A 103 30.70 0.32 -8.34
C VAL A 103 30.62 0.24 -9.84
N TYR A 104 30.36 1.37 -10.49
CA TYR A 104 30.45 1.52 -11.94
C TYR A 104 31.77 2.19 -12.30
N THR A 105 32.65 1.44 -12.98
CA THR A 105 33.92 1.91 -13.49
C THR A 105 33.86 1.96 -15.00
N GLY A 106 33.46 3.10 -15.57
CA GLY A 106 33.29 3.23 -17.03
C GLY A 106 33.63 4.62 -17.52
N GLN A 107 34.10 4.69 -18.78
CA GLN A 107 34.27 5.95 -19.50
C GLN A 107 32.92 6.30 -20.18
N GLY A 108 32.10 7.08 -19.51
CA GLY A 108 30.81 7.52 -20.03
C GLY A 108 29.88 8.06 -18.93
N THR A 109 28.70 8.52 -19.31
CA THR A 109 27.64 8.88 -18.33
C THR A 109 27.18 7.66 -17.59
N PRO A 110 27.26 7.63 -16.25
CA PRO A 110 26.80 6.49 -15.46
C PRO A 110 25.29 6.28 -15.63
N PRO A 111 24.79 5.05 -15.46
CA PRO A 111 23.36 4.79 -15.39
C PRO A 111 22.68 5.60 -14.27
N GLU A 112 21.39 5.83 -14.38
CA GLU A 112 20.63 6.57 -13.37
C GLU A 112 20.81 5.99 -11.97
N GLY A 113 21.03 6.87 -10.97
CA GLY A 113 21.16 6.51 -9.56
C GLY A 113 22.57 6.20 -9.10
N PHE A 114 23.58 6.41 -9.96
CA PHE A 114 25.00 6.35 -9.54
C PHE A 114 25.51 7.75 -9.21
N PHE A 115 26.21 7.89 -8.10
CA PHE A 115 26.83 9.11 -7.63
C PHE A 115 28.36 9.03 -7.75
N PRO A 116 29.05 10.15 -8.03
CA PRO A 116 30.50 10.14 -8.07
C PRO A 116 31.04 9.82 -6.67
N ARG A 117 31.99 8.89 -6.60
CA ARG A 117 32.71 8.59 -5.36
C ARG A 117 33.70 9.72 -5.12
N GLU A 118 33.54 10.43 -4.01
CA GLU A 118 34.57 11.37 -3.57
C GLU A 118 35.81 10.58 -3.10
N THR A 119 36.75 10.34 -4.01
CA THR A 119 38.06 9.84 -3.63
C THR A 119 38.84 10.99 -2.99
N SER A 120 38.87 11.01 -1.68
CA SER A 120 39.71 11.87 -0.90
C SER A 120 41.19 11.56 -1.24
N GLY A 121 41.73 12.35 -2.15
CA GLY A 121 43.15 12.48 -2.39
C GLY A 121 43.72 11.51 -3.43
N SER A 122 43.87 11.96 -4.66
CA SER A 122 45.15 11.90 -5.38
C SER A 122 45.08 12.54 -6.74
N ALA A 123 46.10 13.31 -7.03
CA ALA A 123 46.52 13.98 -8.24
C ALA A 123 46.05 13.41 -9.60
N ALA A 124 45.66 14.35 -10.46
CA ALA A 124 45.88 14.45 -11.92
C ALA A 124 46.40 13.17 -12.60
N GLY A 125 45.45 12.41 -13.13
CA GLY A 125 45.67 11.40 -14.14
C GLY A 125 44.30 10.87 -14.52
N ALA A 126 43.96 10.82 -15.80
CA ALA A 126 42.64 10.43 -16.34
C ALA A 126 42.23 9.03 -15.82
N ALA A 127 41.94 8.94 -14.53
CA ALA A 127 41.36 7.77 -13.88
C ALA A 127 39.87 7.77 -14.21
N ALA A 128 39.34 6.65 -14.68
CA ALA A 128 37.94 6.44 -14.87
C ALA A 128 37.19 6.86 -13.59
N ALA A 129 36.23 7.79 -13.74
CA ALA A 129 35.42 8.22 -12.61
C ALA A 129 34.68 7.01 -12.04
N GLU A 130 34.91 6.69 -10.79
CA GLU A 130 34.17 5.65 -10.09
C GLU A 130 32.83 6.24 -9.63
N PHE A 131 31.76 5.62 -10.06
CA PHE A 131 30.41 5.96 -9.61
C PHE A 131 29.89 4.82 -8.73
N VAL A 132 29.31 5.15 -7.59
CA VAL A 132 28.77 4.17 -6.63
C VAL A 132 27.28 4.32 -6.52
N LYS A 133 26.61 3.17 -6.44
CA LYS A 133 25.20 3.10 -6.10
C LYS A 133 25.02 2.14 -4.93
N PHE A 134 24.43 2.64 -3.86
CA PHE A 134 24.08 1.82 -2.72
C PHE A 134 22.74 1.13 -2.96
N VAL A 135 22.71 -0.20 -2.91
CA VAL A 135 21.50 -1.00 -3.05
C VAL A 135 21.19 -1.68 -1.73
N PRO A 136 20.19 -1.19 -0.97
CA PRO A 136 19.83 -1.81 0.29
C PRO A 136 19.14 -3.16 0.05
N PHE A 137 19.47 -4.18 0.86
CA PHE A 137 18.80 -5.48 0.84
C PHE A 137 17.36 -5.38 1.35
N LEU A 138 17.15 -4.58 2.39
CA LEU A 138 15.83 -4.32 2.97
C LEU A 138 15.46 -2.87 2.70
N ARG A 139 14.39 -2.66 1.97
CA ARG A 139 13.80 -1.35 1.69
C ARG A 139 12.35 -1.35 2.12
N ALA A 140 11.85 -0.23 2.65
CA ALA A 140 10.44 -0.12 3.00
C ALA A 140 9.55 -0.53 1.82
N ALA A 141 8.72 -1.57 2.00
CA ALA A 141 7.96 -2.15 0.90
C ALA A 141 6.98 -1.14 0.26
N ASN A 142 6.45 -0.22 1.07
CA ASN A 142 5.52 0.80 0.62
C ASN A 142 6.21 2.01 -0.07
N SER A 143 7.54 2.06 -0.09
CA SER A 143 8.28 3.02 -0.91
C SER A 143 8.37 2.62 -2.39
N ASP A 144 7.80 1.47 -2.76
CA ASP A 144 7.65 1.03 -4.14
C ASP A 144 6.20 1.19 -4.60
N LEU A 145 6.01 1.98 -5.68
CA LEU A 145 4.68 2.23 -6.25
C LEU A 145 3.97 0.94 -6.70
N ASN A 146 4.73 -0.06 -7.18
CA ASN A 146 4.14 -1.33 -7.61
C ASN A 146 3.48 -2.07 -6.44
N THR A 147 4.09 -2.06 -5.26
CA THR A 147 3.53 -2.69 -4.05
C THR A 147 2.27 -1.98 -3.58
N THR A 148 2.29 -0.64 -3.53
CA THR A 148 1.13 0.14 -3.11
C THR A 148 -0.02 0.07 -4.12
N LEU A 149 0.29 0.03 -5.42
CA LEU A 149 -0.70 -0.16 -6.48
C LEU A 149 -1.32 -1.57 -6.42
N ALA A 150 -0.52 -2.62 -6.23
CA ALA A 150 -1.03 -3.97 -6.06
C ALA A 150 -1.98 -4.08 -4.86
N LEU A 151 -1.60 -3.49 -3.72
CA LEU A 151 -2.44 -3.46 -2.52
C LEU A 151 -3.76 -2.72 -2.76
N ALA A 152 -3.71 -1.57 -3.46
CA ALA A 152 -4.88 -0.81 -3.85
C ALA A 152 -5.79 -1.61 -4.81
N MET A 153 -5.23 -2.34 -5.77
CA MET A 153 -6.00 -3.18 -6.69
C MET A 153 -6.68 -4.35 -5.97
N ILE A 154 -5.99 -5.01 -5.02
CA ILE A 154 -6.59 -6.08 -4.21
C ILE A 154 -7.74 -5.52 -3.36
N SER A 155 -7.53 -4.37 -2.72
CA SER A 155 -8.56 -3.69 -1.93
C SER A 155 -9.79 -3.32 -2.77
N PHE A 156 -9.56 -2.80 -3.98
CA PHE A 156 -10.62 -2.45 -4.93
C PHE A 156 -11.37 -3.67 -5.43
N GLY A 157 -10.66 -4.73 -5.80
CA GLY A 157 -11.28 -6.00 -6.22
C GLY A 157 -12.14 -6.61 -5.11
N ALA A 158 -11.65 -6.58 -3.87
CA ALA A 158 -12.41 -7.01 -2.71
C ALA A 158 -13.65 -6.13 -2.49
N TRP A 159 -13.53 -4.81 -2.62
CA TRP A 159 -14.67 -3.89 -2.52
C TRP A 159 -15.74 -4.21 -3.57
N ILE A 160 -15.36 -4.36 -4.85
CA ILE A 160 -16.28 -4.76 -5.91
C ILE A 160 -16.97 -6.10 -5.57
N TYR A 161 -16.18 -7.08 -5.14
CA TYR A 161 -16.72 -8.40 -4.77
C TYR A 161 -17.77 -8.29 -3.67
N PHE A 162 -17.49 -7.55 -2.60
CA PHE A 162 -18.43 -7.38 -1.50
C PHE A 162 -19.67 -6.59 -1.92
N VAL A 163 -19.53 -5.54 -2.71
CA VAL A 163 -20.65 -4.76 -3.24
C VAL A 163 -21.56 -5.65 -4.10
N LEU A 164 -20.99 -6.40 -5.04
CA LEU A 164 -21.77 -7.30 -5.91
C LEU A 164 -22.45 -8.43 -5.14
N LYS A 165 -21.78 -8.96 -4.11
CA LYS A 165 -22.31 -10.07 -3.32
C LYS A 165 -23.43 -9.66 -2.35
N TYR A 166 -23.29 -8.48 -1.72
CA TYR A 166 -24.23 -8.06 -0.66
C TYR A 166 -25.27 -7.04 -1.12
N ALA A 167 -24.92 -6.12 -1.99
CA ALA A 167 -25.87 -5.18 -2.58
C ALA A 167 -26.51 -5.71 -3.87
N GLY A 168 -25.74 -6.47 -4.66
CA GLY A 168 -26.17 -6.99 -5.96
C GLY A 168 -25.97 -5.99 -7.10
N LEU A 169 -25.74 -6.53 -8.30
CA LEU A 169 -25.46 -5.72 -9.50
C LEU A 169 -26.59 -4.75 -9.84
N LYS A 170 -27.84 -5.19 -9.67
CA LYS A 170 -29.03 -4.35 -9.96
C LYS A 170 -29.10 -3.13 -9.05
N VAL A 171 -28.85 -3.33 -7.76
CA VAL A 171 -28.88 -2.23 -6.78
C VAL A 171 -27.70 -1.29 -7.03
N PHE A 172 -26.51 -1.83 -7.29
CA PHE A 172 -25.33 -1.03 -7.61
C PHE A 172 -25.53 -0.16 -8.85
N LEU A 173 -26.04 -0.73 -9.96
CA LEU A 173 -26.32 0.02 -11.18
C LEU A 173 -27.44 1.05 -10.98
N HIS A 174 -28.48 0.69 -10.24
CA HIS A 174 -29.57 1.62 -9.93
C HIS A 174 -29.08 2.76 -9.01
N ASP A 175 -28.20 2.49 -8.08
CA ASP A 175 -27.65 3.50 -7.17
C ASP A 175 -26.69 4.45 -7.89
N THR A 176 -25.94 3.94 -8.89
CA THR A 176 -24.99 4.72 -9.68
C THR A 176 -25.65 5.49 -10.82
N PHE A 177 -26.56 4.84 -11.59
CA PHE A 177 -27.15 5.43 -12.79
C PHE A 177 -28.65 5.66 -12.69
N GLY A 178 -29.30 5.14 -11.65
CA GLY A 178 -30.76 5.20 -11.49
C GLY A 178 -31.26 6.59 -11.14
N ASN A 179 -32.42 6.91 -11.67
CA ASN A 179 -33.13 8.11 -11.28
C ASN A 179 -33.66 7.95 -9.85
N LYS A 180 -33.12 8.74 -8.91
CA LYS A 180 -33.52 8.76 -7.51
C LYS A 180 -34.78 9.59 -7.25
N ALA A 181 -35.35 10.22 -8.29
CA ALA A 181 -36.59 10.99 -8.19
C ALA A 181 -37.80 10.07 -8.29
N ASP A 182 -38.75 10.23 -7.37
CA ASP A 182 -40.01 9.49 -7.42
C ASP A 182 -40.89 9.96 -8.61
N PRO A 183 -41.28 9.06 -9.53
CA PRO A 183 -42.05 9.44 -10.71
C PRO A 183 -43.46 9.97 -10.39
N LYS A 184 -43.90 9.87 -9.13
CA LYS A 184 -45.19 10.38 -8.66
C LYS A 184 -45.15 11.83 -8.18
N GLU A 185 -43.97 12.34 -7.83
CA GLU A 185 -43.81 13.69 -7.30
C GLU A 185 -43.36 14.71 -8.36
N VAL A 186 -42.87 14.23 -9.52
CA VAL A 186 -42.22 15.08 -10.52
C VAL A 186 -42.96 14.99 -11.86
N ALA A 187 -43.19 16.15 -12.49
CA ALA A 187 -43.80 16.21 -13.82
C ALA A 187 -42.97 15.45 -14.87
N LEU A 188 -43.62 14.77 -15.80
CA LEU A 188 -42.97 13.90 -16.82
C LEU A 188 -41.80 14.54 -17.55
N PRO A 189 -41.82 15.81 -18.02
CA PRO A 189 -40.68 16.42 -18.70
C PRO A 189 -39.49 16.66 -17.78
N ILE A 190 -39.75 16.94 -16.50
CA ILE A 190 -38.72 17.12 -15.50
C ILE A 190 -38.08 15.76 -15.14
N TYR A 191 -38.86 14.68 -15.10
CA TYR A 191 -38.36 13.33 -14.86
C TYR A 191 -37.35 12.88 -15.94
N PHE A 192 -37.61 13.18 -17.22
CA PHE A 192 -36.66 12.90 -18.31
C PHE A 192 -35.37 13.76 -18.21
N SER A 193 -35.50 15.01 -17.84
CA SER A 193 -34.34 15.89 -17.60
C SER A 193 -33.48 15.38 -16.43
N LEU A 194 -34.13 14.97 -15.35
CA LEU A 194 -33.47 14.38 -14.17
C LEU A 194 -32.76 13.07 -14.51
N PHE A 195 -33.31 12.23 -15.38
CA PHE A 195 -32.64 11.01 -15.84
C PHE A 195 -31.29 11.31 -16.51
N ALA A 196 -31.24 12.31 -17.40
CA ALA A 196 -29.99 12.74 -18.04
C ALA A 196 -28.97 13.25 -17.04
N VAL A 197 -29.43 14.02 -16.04
CA VAL A 197 -28.57 14.52 -14.95
C VAL A 197 -28.03 13.38 -14.10
N PHE A 198 -28.89 12.44 -13.65
CA PHE A 198 -28.44 11.30 -12.84
C PHE A 198 -27.51 10.37 -13.61
N PHE A 199 -27.73 10.20 -14.91
CA PHE A 199 -26.80 9.44 -15.76
C PHE A 199 -25.41 10.12 -15.82
N ALA A 200 -25.36 11.45 -16.01
CA ALA A 200 -24.11 12.20 -16.00
C ALA A 200 -23.40 12.10 -14.63
N VAL A 201 -24.15 12.21 -13.52
CA VAL A 201 -23.63 12.03 -12.18
C VAL A 201 -23.07 10.61 -12.00
N GLY A 202 -23.76 9.58 -12.49
CA GLY A 202 -23.27 8.20 -12.45
C GLY A 202 -21.95 7.98 -13.20
N CYS A 203 -21.76 8.65 -14.33
CA CYS A 203 -20.46 8.63 -15.03
C CYS A 203 -19.36 9.27 -14.19
N ILE A 204 -19.66 10.40 -13.52
CA ILE A 204 -18.72 11.06 -12.60
C ILE A 204 -18.40 10.15 -11.40
N ASP A 205 -19.38 9.44 -10.87
CA ASP A 205 -19.19 8.51 -9.76
C ASP A 205 -18.26 7.36 -10.13
N ILE A 206 -18.34 6.80 -11.32
CA ILE A 206 -17.42 5.77 -11.82
C ILE A 206 -15.99 6.32 -11.89
N ILE A 207 -15.82 7.52 -12.46
CA ILE A 207 -14.51 8.16 -12.52
C ILE A 207 -13.98 8.39 -11.11
N SER A 208 -14.81 8.87 -10.20
CA SER A 208 -14.47 9.08 -8.80
C SER A 208 -14.00 7.80 -8.10
N ILE A 209 -14.64 6.66 -8.36
CA ILE A 209 -14.25 5.35 -7.82
C ILE A 209 -12.84 4.96 -8.31
N ILE A 210 -12.55 5.13 -9.61
CA ILE A 210 -11.23 4.85 -10.20
C ILE A 210 -10.18 5.81 -9.63
N MET A 211 -10.49 7.10 -9.54
CA MET A 211 -9.58 8.10 -8.97
C MET A 211 -9.29 7.85 -7.49
N ARG A 212 -10.23 7.29 -6.75
CA ARG A 212 -10.02 6.88 -5.34
C ARG A 212 -8.98 5.78 -5.21
N LEU A 213 -8.97 4.81 -6.13
CA LEU A 213 -7.95 3.76 -6.19
C LEU A 213 -6.55 4.36 -6.38
N LEU A 214 -6.41 5.23 -7.39
CA LEU A 214 -5.13 5.90 -7.69
C LEU A 214 -4.69 6.81 -6.53
N SER A 215 -5.62 7.61 -6.00
CA SER A 215 -5.33 8.50 -4.87
C SER A 215 -4.87 7.76 -3.63
N LEU A 216 -5.45 6.58 -3.34
CA LEU A 216 -5.03 5.75 -2.20
C LEU A 216 -3.61 5.22 -2.40
N SER A 217 -3.30 4.71 -3.59
CA SER A 217 -1.98 4.20 -3.95
C SER A 217 -0.91 5.30 -3.86
N PHE A 218 -1.15 6.45 -4.49
CA PHE A 218 -0.21 7.59 -4.45
C PHE A 218 -0.05 8.20 -3.06
N ARG A 219 -1.10 8.21 -2.25
CA ARG A 219 -1.02 8.71 -0.87
C ARG A 219 -0.12 7.82 -0.03
N LEU A 220 -0.29 6.51 -0.13
CA LEU A 220 0.51 5.56 0.64
C LEU A 220 1.98 5.61 0.18
N PHE A 221 2.21 5.56 -1.13
CA PHE A 221 3.53 5.70 -1.73
C PHE A 221 4.19 7.03 -1.36
N GLY A 222 3.48 8.15 -1.58
CA GLY A 222 4.02 9.49 -1.35
C GLY A 222 4.41 9.76 0.10
N ASN A 223 3.63 9.28 1.06
CA ASN A 223 3.95 9.43 2.48
C ASN A 223 5.21 8.67 2.87
N VAL A 224 5.37 7.43 2.40
CA VAL A 224 6.53 6.59 2.76
C VAL A 224 7.77 7.03 2.00
N PHE A 225 7.67 7.21 0.68
CA PHE A 225 8.78 7.66 -0.16
C PHE A 225 9.24 9.08 0.21
N GLY A 226 8.30 10.00 0.42
CA GLY A 226 8.63 11.36 0.86
C GLY A 226 9.30 11.39 2.23
N GLY A 227 8.87 10.52 3.16
CA GLY A 227 9.53 10.35 4.46
C GLY A 227 10.95 9.79 4.33
N GLU A 228 11.15 8.78 3.47
CA GLU A 228 12.47 8.19 3.19
C GLU A 228 13.45 9.25 2.65
N VAL A 229 13.04 9.98 1.61
CA VAL A 229 13.85 11.04 1.00
C VAL A 229 14.15 12.19 2.00
N LEU A 230 13.17 12.55 2.83
CA LEU A 230 13.38 13.59 3.85
C LEU A 230 14.42 13.16 4.88
N LEU A 231 14.34 11.93 5.39
CA LEU A 231 15.29 11.39 6.35
C LEU A 231 16.71 11.31 5.77
N GLU A 232 16.84 10.87 4.52
CA GLU A 232 18.13 10.80 3.82
C GLU A 232 18.76 12.18 3.67
N ASN A 233 18.00 13.19 3.24
CA ASN A 233 18.47 14.56 3.12
C ASN A 233 18.84 15.18 4.50
N MET A 234 18.04 14.90 5.54
CA MET A 234 18.34 15.38 6.89
C MET A 234 19.62 14.76 7.44
N HIS A 235 19.87 13.48 7.14
CA HIS A 235 21.09 12.80 7.53
C HIS A 235 22.32 13.41 6.84
N SER A 236 22.24 13.69 5.54
CA SER A 236 23.34 14.32 4.78
C SER A 236 23.65 15.75 5.22
N LEU A 237 22.65 16.48 5.76
CA LEU A 237 22.86 17.84 6.30
C LEU A 237 23.43 17.85 7.72
N ALA A 238 23.28 16.74 8.46
CA ALA A 238 23.73 16.61 9.84
C ALA A 238 25.14 15.98 9.95
N ALA A 239 25.65 15.40 8.87
CA ALA A 239 26.98 14.82 8.76
C ALA A 239 28.00 15.85 8.27
#